data_818c8a38f26555110d7d7f2d8502631f
#
_entry.id   818c8a38f26555110d7d7f2d8502631f
#
_cell.length_a   1.000
_cell.length_b   1.000
_cell.length_c   1.000
_cell.angle_alpha   90.00
_cell.angle_beta   90.00
_cell.angle_gamma   90.00
#
_symmetry.space_group_name_H-M   'P 1'
#
loop_
_entity.id
_entity.type
_entity.pdbx_description
1 polymer ?
#
loop_
_entity_poly.entity_id
_entity_poly.type
_entity_poly.pdbx_seq_one_letter_code
_entity_poly.pdbx_strand_id
1 'polypeptide(L)'
;MGQSPSSKNYTDNPNDDILVQGNADLKDGKVVPRLWTKEITKTIDKGGIILTVRAPVGDVAKTDYKVVLGRGVAGIKGNDYIYQFLQKLQYNRYWVSLSSGSTFESINSNDIKDLIIDIPSIEEQTKISMLLNNVNSIITLHQRKLDHLQLQKKALLQQMFV
;
A
#
# COMPACT_ATOMS: atom_id res chain seq x y z
N MET A 1 9.71 11.08 -1.11
CA MET A 1 9.07 11.17 -2.44
C MET A 1 9.88 10.38 -3.44
N GLY A 2 9.23 9.58 -4.26
CA GLY A 2 9.86 8.83 -5.33
C GLY A 2 10.26 9.72 -6.53
N GLN A 3 11.00 9.12 -7.45
CA GLN A 3 11.47 9.76 -8.67
C GLN A 3 11.42 8.70 -9.78
N SER A 4 10.56 8.92 -10.78
CA SER A 4 10.46 7.96 -11.90
C SER A 4 11.76 7.89 -12.68
N PRO A 5 12.24 6.68 -12.98
CA PRO A 5 13.28 6.47 -13.97
C PRO A 5 12.85 6.97 -15.36
N SER A 6 13.78 7.07 -16.29
CA SER A 6 13.43 7.34 -17.68
C SER A 6 12.60 6.18 -18.26
N SER A 7 11.53 6.49 -18.99
CA SER A 7 10.63 5.47 -19.56
C SER A 7 11.32 4.50 -20.51
N LYS A 8 12.42 4.90 -21.15
CA LYS A 8 13.26 4.02 -22.00
C LYS A 8 13.91 2.85 -21.23
N ASN A 9 13.98 2.97 -19.89
CA ASN A 9 14.57 1.96 -19.01
C ASN A 9 13.50 1.05 -18.36
N TYR A 10 12.22 1.23 -18.71
CA TYR A 10 11.16 0.32 -18.25
C TYR A 10 11.25 -1.01 -18.99
N THR A 11 10.90 -2.07 -18.30
CA THR A 11 11.02 -3.45 -18.81
C THR A 11 9.91 -4.31 -18.21
N ASP A 12 9.59 -5.40 -18.89
CA ASP A 12 8.68 -6.43 -18.40
C ASP A 12 9.45 -7.64 -17.84
N ASN A 13 10.79 -7.54 -17.76
CA ASN A 13 11.62 -8.61 -17.24
C ASN A 13 11.56 -8.66 -15.70
N PRO A 14 11.04 -9.75 -15.09
CA PRO A 14 10.92 -9.87 -13.65
C PRO A 14 12.25 -10.02 -12.89
N ASN A 15 13.37 -10.14 -13.59
CA ASN A 15 14.70 -10.16 -12.99
C ASN A 15 15.29 -8.75 -12.79
N ASP A 16 14.68 -7.72 -13.38
CA ASP A 16 15.07 -6.32 -13.17
C ASP A 16 14.45 -5.76 -11.88
N ASP A 17 14.78 -4.52 -11.50
CA ASP A 17 14.25 -3.90 -10.27
C ASP A 17 12.76 -3.57 -10.39
N ILE A 18 11.95 -3.95 -9.41
CA ILE A 18 10.53 -3.66 -9.36
C ILE A 18 10.32 -2.15 -9.27
N LEU A 19 9.51 -1.59 -10.16
CA LEU A 19 9.13 -0.18 -10.18
C LEU A 19 7.69 -0.01 -9.70
N VAL A 20 7.50 0.76 -8.62
CA VAL A 20 6.19 1.15 -8.10
C VAL A 20 5.91 2.59 -8.47
N GLN A 21 4.88 2.83 -9.26
CA GLN A 21 4.55 4.17 -9.77
C GLN A 21 3.33 4.80 -9.11
N GLY A 22 2.41 4.01 -8.60
CA GLY A 22 1.17 4.50 -8.03
C GLY A 22 0.24 3.41 -7.51
N ASN A 23 -1.01 3.76 -7.32
CA ASN A 23 -2.06 2.90 -6.78
C ASN A 23 -2.24 1.57 -7.55
N ALA A 24 -2.10 1.59 -8.88
CA ALA A 24 -2.26 0.39 -9.69
C ALA A 24 -1.27 -0.74 -9.34
N ASP A 25 -0.17 -0.42 -8.65
CA ASP A 25 0.86 -1.37 -8.22
C ASP A 25 0.63 -1.84 -6.78
N LEU A 26 -0.48 -1.40 -6.16
CA LEU A 26 -0.86 -1.73 -4.79
C LEU A 26 -2.18 -2.52 -4.79
N LYS A 27 -2.23 -3.57 -4.00
CA LYS A 27 -3.44 -4.36 -3.80
C LYS A 27 -3.47 -4.92 -2.37
N ASP A 28 -4.60 -4.76 -1.69
CA ASP A 28 -4.83 -5.30 -0.33
C ASP A 28 -3.70 -4.95 0.67
N GLY A 29 -3.19 -3.70 0.60
CA GLY A 29 -2.11 -3.23 1.47
C GLY A 29 -0.73 -3.80 1.13
N LYS A 30 -0.55 -4.37 -0.05
CA LYS A 30 0.69 -4.96 -0.54
C LYS A 30 1.09 -4.41 -1.90
N VAL A 31 2.39 -4.45 -2.18
CA VAL A 31 2.91 -4.20 -3.53
C VAL A 31 2.70 -5.45 -4.39
N VAL A 32 2.09 -5.25 -5.55
CA VAL A 32 1.95 -6.28 -6.59
C VAL A 32 2.80 -5.85 -7.79
N PRO A 33 3.94 -6.51 -8.04
CA PRO A 33 4.82 -6.16 -9.15
C PRO A 33 4.11 -6.26 -10.50
N ARG A 34 4.21 -5.21 -11.32
CA ARG A 34 3.62 -5.12 -12.66
C ARG A 34 4.59 -4.53 -13.69
N LEU A 35 5.57 -3.78 -13.22
CA LEU A 35 6.52 -3.08 -14.04
C LEU A 35 7.90 -3.14 -13.38
N TRP A 36 8.93 -3.24 -14.20
CA TRP A 36 10.32 -3.29 -13.75
C TRP A 36 11.15 -2.20 -14.44
N THR A 37 12.35 -1.97 -13.95
CA THR A 37 13.26 -0.97 -14.50
C THR A 37 14.72 -1.40 -14.37
N LYS A 38 15.52 -1.00 -15.33
CA LYS A 38 17.00 -1.14 -15.29
C LYS A 38 17.69 0.06 -14.62
N GLU A 39 16.94 1.13 -14.37
CA GLU A 39 17.47 2.35 -13.77
C GLU A 39 16.97 2.49 -12.32
N ILE A 40 17.91 2.44 -11.38
CA ILE A 40 17.64 2.63 -9.96
C ILE A 40 17.73 4.13 -9.64
N THR A 41 16.60 4.73 -9.24
CA THR A 41 16.52 6.11 -8.78
C THR A 41 16.46 6.15 -7.24
N LYS A 42 15.25 6.24 -6.69
CA LYS A 42 15.00 6.17 -5.25
C LYS A 42 14.38 4.85 -4.89
N THR A 43 14.86 4.22 -3.85
CA THR A 43 14.39 2.91 -3.43
C THR A 43 13.86 2.91 -2.01
N ILE A 44 13.08 1.90 -1.69
CA ILE A 44 12.75 1.49 -0.34
C ILE A 44 12.97 -0.01 -0.21
N ASP A 45 13.48 -0.45 0.92
CA ASP A 45 13.79 -1.84 1.19
C ASP A 45 12.52 -2.62 1.58
N LYS A 46 12.64 -3.95 1.58
CA LYS A 46 11.61 -4.85 2.10
C LYS A 46 11.14 -4.42 3.49
N GLY A 47 9.84 -4.45 3.71
CA GLY A 47 9.19 -4.00 4.95
C GLY A 47 8.89 -2.50 4.97
N GLY A 48 9.40 -1.73 4.01
CA GLY A 48 9.09 -0.31 3.90
C GLY A 48 7.63 -0.05 3.55
N ILE A 49 7.15 1.12 3.91
CA ILE A 49 5.78 1.56 3.70
C ILE A 49 5.74 2.45 2.46
N ILE A 50 4.78 2.23 1.60
CA ILE A 50 4.54 3.01 0.39
C ILE A 50 3.22 3.75 0.56
N LEU A 51 3.25 5.06 0.28
CA LEU A 51 2.09 5.95 0.30
C LEU A 51 1.91 6.54 -1.10
N THR A 52 0.70 6.44 -1.66
CA THR A 52 0.39 7.12 -2.93
C THR A 52 0.25 8.62 -2.70
N VAL A 53 0.89 9.41 -3.57
CA VAL A 53 0.96 10.88 -3.45
C VAL A 53 0.29 11.60 -4.62
N ARG A 54 -0.29 10.85 -5.54
CA ARG A 54 -1.11 11.34 -6.67
C ARG A 54 -2.38 10.52 -6.78
N ALA A 55 -3.39 11.07 -7.44
CA ALA A 55 -4.73 10.52 -7.53
C ALA A 55 -4.79 9.03 -7.92
N PRO A 56 -5.41 8.19 -7.10
CA PRO A 56 -5.92 8.49 -5.77
C PRO A 56 -4.80 8.65 -4.74
N VAL A 57 -4.89 9.67 -3.88
CA VAL A 57 -3.91 9.92 -2.82
C VAL A 57 -4.24 9.15 -1.56
N GLY A 58 -3.19 8.77 -0.81
CA GLY A 58 -3.34 8.24 0.55
C GLY A 58 -3.47 6.73 0.65
N ASP A 59 -3.38 5.98 -0.44
CA ASP A 59 -3.32 4.53 -0.35
C ASP A 59 -1.99 4.08 0.23
N VAL A 60 -2.06 3.14 1.16
CA VAL A 60 -0.92 2.68 1.96
C VAL A 60 -0.70 1.19 1.74
N ALA A 61 0.54 0.81 1.46
CA ALA A 61 0.95 -0.58 1.33
C ALA A 61 2.31 -0.84 1.98
N LYS A 62 2.58 -2.09 2.34
CA LYS A 62 3.92 -2.58 2.69
C LYS A 62 4.50 -3.36 1.53
N THR A 63 5.80 -3.21 1.31
CA THR A 63 6.50 -3.97 0.29
C THR A 63 7.20 -5.19 0.87
N ASP A 64 7.02 -6.33 0.21
CA ASP A 64 7.76 -7.56 0.50
C ASP A 64 9.09 -7.63 -0.29
N TYR A 65 9.40 -6.60 -1.07
CA TYR A 65 10.54 -6.47 -1.96
C TYR A 65 11.30 -5.18 -1.72
N LYS A 66 12.55 -5.11 -2.15
CA LYS A 66 13.20 -3.83 -2.43
C LYS A 66 12.62 -3.31 -3.75
N VAL A 67 12.16 -2.05 -3.76
CA VAL A 67 11.49 -1.48 -4.94
C VAL A 67 12.03 -0.09 -5.28
N VAL A 68 11.99 0.26 -6.55
CA VAL A 68 12.24 1.61 -7.06
C VAL A 68 10.93 2.40 -6.97
N LEU A 69 11.00 3.63 -6.49
CA LEU A 69 9.84 4.49 -6.24
C LEU A 69 9.68 5.51 -7.37
N GLY A 70 8.58 5.41 -8.09
CA GLY A 70 8.14 6.39 -9.09
C GLY A 70 7.55 7.65 -8.48
N ARG A 71 7.23 8.64 -9.32
CA ARG A 71 6.72 9.97 -8.90
C ARG A 71 5.36 9.95 -8.20
N GLY A 72 4.57 8.90 -8.39
CA GLY A 72 3.23 8.77 -7.80
C GLY A 72 3.23 8.23 -6.38
N VAL A 73 4.39 7.90 -5.81
CA VAL A 73 4.50 7.30 -4.48
C VAL A 73 5.59 7.95 -3.63
N ALA A 74 5.44 7.80 -2.31
CA ALA A 74 6.48 8.09 -1.33
C ALA A 74 6.81 6.83 -0.55
N GLY A 75 8.09 6.63 -0.23
CA GLY A 75 8.56 5.59 0.68
C GLY A 75 8.75 6.14 2.08
N ILE A 76 8.20 5.45 3.07
CA ILE A 76 8.27 5.82 4.49
C ILE A 76 8.89 4.65 5.24
N LYS A 77 9.95 4.93 6.02
CA LYS A 77 10.54 3.98 6.94
C LYS A 77 9.75 4.01 8.24
N GLY A 78 9.28 2.87 8.69
CA GLY A 78 8.50 2.76 9.92
C GLY A 78 8.19 1.30 10.25
N ASN A 79 7.74 1.07 11.47
CA ASN A 79 7.27 -0.21 11.95
C ASN A 79 5.78 -0.42 11.64
N ASP A 80 5.19 -1.52 12.13
CA ASP A 80 3.78 -1.83 11.94
C ASP A 80 2.85 -0.78 12.55
N TYR A 81 3.25 -0.14 13.64
CA TYR A 81 2.49 0.94 14.26
C TYR A 81 2.34 2.14 13.30
N ILE A 82 3.44 2.58 12.69
CA ILE A 82 3.42 3.67 11.70
C ILE A 82 2.58 3.28 10.47
N TYR A 83 2.71 2.04 10.00
CA TYR A 83 1.88 1.55 8.90
C TYR A 83 0.39 1.62 9.23
N GLN A 84 -0.01 1.12 10.39
CA GLN A 84 -1.41 1.13 10.84
C GLN A 84 -1.94 2.54 11.11
N PHE A 85 -1.07 3.43 11.62
CA PHE A 85 -1.41 4.84 11.75
C PHE A 85 -1.70 5.48 10.38
N LEU A 86 -0.88 5.21 9.37
CA LEU A 86 -1.12 5.70 8.01
C LEU A 86 -2.40 5.10 7.41
N GLN A 87 -2.71 3.84 7.70
CA GLN A 87 -4.00 3.24 7.32
C GLN A 87 -5.18 3.96 7.98
N LYS A 88 -5.07 4.35 9.26
CA LYS A 88 -6.10 5.19 9.93
C LYS A 88 -6.30 6.51 9.19
N LEU A 89 -5.22 7.17 8.76
CA LEU A 89 -5.32 8.40 7.98
C LEU A 89 -5.97 8.18 6.61
N GLN A 90 -5.67 7.06 5.95
CA GLN A 90 -6.34 6.66 4.72
C GLN A 90 -7.84 6.46 4.95
N TYR A 91 -8.23 5.73 5.97
CA TYR A 91 -9.64 5.50 6.36
C TYR A 91 -10.40 6.81 6.59
N ASN A 92 -9.76 7.75 7.27
CA ASN A 92 -10.33 9.06 7.58
C ASN A 92 -10.25 10.04 6.40
N ARG A 93 -9.75 9.62 5.23
CA ARG A 93 -9.57 10.45 4.03
C ARG A 93 -8.73 11.72 4.31
N TYR A 94 -7.83 11.66 5.28
CA TYR A 94 -6.99 12.78 5.70
C TYR A 94 -6.21 13.40 4.54
N TRP A 95 -5.57 12.58 3.72
CA TRP A 95 -4.77 13.03 2.60
C TRP A 95 -5.60 13.71 1.50
N VAL A 96 -6.82 13.23 1.30
CA VAL A 96 -7.78 13.83 0.35
C VAL A 96 -8.19 15.23 0.83
N SER A 97 -8.41 15.40 2.14
CA SER A 97 -8.77 16.71 2.71
C SER A 97 -7.65 17.75 2.57
N LEU A 98 -6.38 17.34 2.62
CA LEU A 98 -5.24 18.22 2.38
C LEU A 98 -5.10 18.62 0.91
N SER A 99 -5.50 17.74 -0.01
CA SER A 99 -5.41 17.99 -1.45
C SER A 99 -6.61 18.76 -2.01
N SER A 100 -7.61 19.05 -1.19
CA SER A 100 -8.83 19.76 -1.61
C SER A 100 -8.51 21.19 -2.05
N GLY A 101 -8.81 21.51 -3.32
CA GLY A 101 -8.57 22.82 -3.95
C GLY A 101 -7.72 22.74 -5.22
N SER A 102 -7.12 21.60 -5.55
CA SER A 102 -6.45 21.40 -6.84
C SER A 102 -7.30 20.57 -7.79
N THR A 103 -7.19 20.83 -9.10
CA THR A 103 -7.86 20.06 -10.17
C THR A 103 -7.45 18.58 -10.15
N PHE A 104 -6.29 18.27 -9.55
CA PHE A 104 -5.78 16.91 -9.36
C PHE A 104 -5.35 16.71 -7.92
N GLU A 105 -5.88 15.69 -7.28
CA GLU A 105 -5.44 15.28 -5.94
C GLU A 105 -3.95 14.97 -5.95
N SER A 106 -3.18 15.68 -5.14
CA SER A 106 -1.76 15.42 -4.92
C SER A 106 -1.33 15.95 -3.56
N ILE A 107 -0.40 15.25 -2.93
CA ILE A 107 0.28 15.66 -1.71
C ILE A 107 1.77 15.80 -1.98
N ASN A 108 2.40 16.73 -1.29
CA ASN A 108 3.81 17.03 -1.45
C ASN A 108 4.65 16.46 -0.27
N SER A 109 5.97 16.67 -0.34
CA SER A 109 6.88 16.15 0.67
C SER A 109 6.69 16.81 2.05
N ASN A 110 6.25 18.06 2.09
CA ASN A 110 6.07 18.78 3.35
C ASN A 110 4.80 18.31 4.05
N ASP A 111 3.73 18.03 3.29
CA ASP A 111 2.49 17.47 3.84
C ASP A 111 2.76 16.17 4.63
N ILE A 112 3.73 15.36 4.15
CA ILE A 112 4.12 14.12 4.85
C ILE A 112 5.05 14.42 6.04
N LYS A 113 5.98 15.36 5.92
CA LYS A 113 6.97 15.67 6.97
C LYS A 113 6.36 16.42 8.15
N ASP A 114 5.37 17.26 7.86
CA ASP A 114 4.69 18.09 8.87
C ASP A 114 3.59 17.33 9.60
N LEU A 115 3.40 16.04 9.25
CA LEU A 115 2.45 15.17 9.95
C LEU A 115 2.90 14.94 11.39
N ILE A 116 2.07 15.38 12.32
CA ILE A 116 2.28 15.15 13.75
C ILE A 116 1.71 13.80 14.14
N ILE A 117 2.54 12.98 14.78
CA ILE A 117 2.17 11.63 15.22
C ILE A 117 2.49 11.51 16.71
N ASP A 118 1.50 11.13 17.51
CA ASP A 118 1.74 10.70 18.88
C ASP A 118 2.37 9.31 18.87
N ILE A 119 3.59 9.21 19.37
CA ILE A 119 4.36 7.96 19.38
C ILE A 119 4.43 7.43 20.81
N PRO A 120 3.70 6.36 21.14
CA PRO A 120 3.81 5.71 22.44
C PRO A 120 5.15 4.96 22.57
N SER A 121 5.37 4.35 23.74
CA SER A 121 6.55 3.51 23.96
C SER A 121 6.64 2.37 22.92
N ILE A 122 7.84 1.89 22.62
CA ILE A 122 8.05 0.79 21.68
C ILE A 122 7.27 -0.47 22.08
N GLU A 123 7.16 -0.72 23.38
CA GLU A 123 6.39 -1.85 23.90
C GLU A 123 4.89 -1.70 23.57
N GLU A 124 4.32 -0.52 23.76
CA GLU A 124 2.93 -0.21 23.42
C GLU A 124 2.68 -0.26 21.91
N GLN A 125 3.59 0.32 21.09
CA GLN A 125 3.53 0.19 19.64
C GLN A 125 3.44 -1.27 19.21
N THR A 126 4.28 -2.13 19.82
CA THR A 126 4.30 -3.55 19.50
C THR A 126 2.99 -4.23 19.89
N LYS A 127 2.45 -3.97 21.10
CA LYS A 127 1.18 -4.53 21.55
C LYS A 127 0.01 -4.11 20.66
N ILE A 128 -0.08 -2.82 20.32
CA ILE A 128 -1.11 -2.28 19.42
C ILE A 128 -1.02 -2.96 18.05
N SER A 129 0.19 -3.04 17.50
CA SER A 129 0.41 -3.62 16.17
C SER A 129 0.06 -5.11 16.13
N MET A 130 0.43 -5.86 17.14
CA MET A 130 0.08 -7.28 17.24
C MET A 130 -1.45 -7.48 17.30
N LEU A 131 -2.14 -6.68 18.10
CA LEU A 131 -3.60 -6.75 18.22
C LEU A 131 -4.27 -6.50 16.86
N LEU A 132 -3.90 -5.42 16.19
CA LEU A 132 -4.49 -5.05 14.89
C LEU A 132 -4.13 -6.05 13.79
N ASN A 133 -2.91 -6.58 13.78
CA ASN A 133 -2.50 -7.62 12.83
C ASN A 133 -3.30 -8.93 13.04
N ASN A 134 -3.58 -9.30 14.31
CA ASN A 134 -4.43 -10.45 14.61
C ASN A 134 -5.86 -10.24 14.12
N VAL A 135 -6.44 -9.06 14.34
CA VAL A 135 -7.79 -8.71 13.84
C VAL A 135 -7.82 -8.79 12.31
N ASN A 136 -6.84 -8.22 11.62
CA ASN A 136 -6.75 -8.29 10.16
C ASN A 136 -6.61 -9.74 9.65
N SER A 137 -5.86 -10.58 10.37
CA SER A 137 -5.73 -12.00 10.03
C SER A 137 -7.07 -12.74 10.15
N ILE A 138 -7.84 -12.46 11.21
CA ILE A 138 -9.18 -13.03 11.42
C ILE A 138 -10.13 -12.59 10.31
N ILE A 139 -10.15 -11.30 9.97
CA ILE A 139 -10.97 -10.75 8.85
C ILE A 139 -10.63 -11.48 7.56
N THR A 140 -9.34 -11.59 7.23
CA THR A 140 -8.89 -12.26 6.00
C THR A 140 -9.32 -13.73 5.96
N LEU A 141 -9.21 -14.43 7.09
CA LEU A 141 -9.62 -15.83 7.19
C LEU A 141 -11.14 -16.01 6.96
N HIS A 142 -11.94 -15.15 7.59
CA HIS A 142 -13.39 -15.18 7.43
C HIS A 142 -13.81 -14.82 5.99
N GLN A 143 -13.13 -13.87 5.35
CA GLN A 143 -13.41 -13.54 3.94
C GLN A 143 -13.15 -14.74 3.02
N ARG A 144 -12.00 -15.41 3.17
CA ARG A 144 -11.71 -16.63 2.39
C ARG A 144 -12.73 -17.74 2.61
N LYS A 145 -13.20 -17.92 3.86
CA LYS A 145 -14.25 -18.89 4.17
C LYS A 145 -15.58 -18.52 3.49
N LEU A 146 -15.93 -17.24 3.50
CA LEU A 146 -17.14 -16.73 2.83
C LEU A 146 -17.07 -16.98 1.32
N ASP A 147 -15.96 -16.63 0.70
CA ASP A 147 -15.75 -16.81 -0.74
C ASP A 147 -15.86 -18.30 -1.14
N HIS A 148 -15.28 -19.19 -0.31
CA HIS A 148 -15.37 -20.63 -0.52
C HIS A 148 -16.82 -21.13 -0.41
N LEU A 149 -17.57 -20.70 0.60
CA LEU A 149 -18.99 -21.08 0.77
C LEU A 149 -19.86 -20.54 -0.37
N GLN A 150 -19.57 -19.34 -0.88
CA GLN A 150 -20.26 -18.78 -2.05
C GLN A 150 -20.01 -19.62 -3.31
N LEU A 151 -18.77 -20.08 -3.51
CA LEU A 151 -18.40 -20.99 -4.60
C LEU A 151 -19.12 -22.34 -4.49
N GLN A 152 -19.15 -22.93 -3.28
CA GLN A 152 -19.89 -24.18 -3.03
C GLN A 152 -21.39 -24.02 -3.30
N LYS A 153 -21.99 -22.93 -2.81
CA LYS A 153 -23.40 -22.62 -3.08
C LYS A 153 -23.66 -22.53 -4.59
N LYS A 154 -22.81 -21.83 -5.34
CA LYS A 154 -22.93 -21.70 -6.80
C LYS A 154 -22.85 -23.06 -7.49
N ALA A 155 -21.91 -23.91 -7.10
CA ALA A 155 -21.75 -25.25 -7.65
C ALA A 155 -23.00 -26.14 -7.40
N LEU A 156 -23.50 -26.12 -6.16
CA LEU A 156 -24.72 -26.88 -5.80
C LEU A 156 -25.94 -26.41 -6.59
N LEU A 157 -26.13 -25.09 -6.73
CA LEU A 157 -27.25 -24.57 -7.56
C LEU A 157 -27.14 -25.03 -9.01
N GLN A 158 -25.94 -25.07 -9.58
CA GLN A 158 -25.75 -25.57 -10.95
C GLN A 158 -26.02 -27.08 -11.09
N GLN A 159 -25.79 -27.87 -10.05
CA GLN A 159 -26.05 -29.31 -10.06
C GLN A 159 -27.51 -29.65 -9.80
N MET A 160 -28.23 -28.83 -9.03
CA MET A 160 -29.61 -29.11 -8.61
C MET A 160 -30.65 -28.61 -9.60
N PHE A 161 -30.33 -27.66 -10.44
CA PHE A 161 -31.26 -27.01 -11.38
C PHE A 161 -30.78 -27.10 -12.84
N VAL A 162 -30.26 -28.24 -13.22
CA VAL A 162 -29.95 -28.58 -14.63
C VAL A 162 -31.20 -28.92 -15.38
#